data_8812405d5ea8ab66417e582da6f1bb97
#
_entry.id   8812405d5ea8ab66417e582da6f1bb97
#
_cell.length_a   1.000
_cell.length_b   1.000
_cell.length_c   1.000
_cell.angle_alpha   90.00
_cell.angle_beta   90.00
_cell.angle_gamma   90.00
#
_symmetry.space_group_name_H-M   'P 1'
#
loop_
_entity.id
_entity.type
_entity.pdbx_description
1 polymer ?
#
loop_
_entity_poly.entity_id
_entity_poly.type
_entity_poly.pdbx_seq_one_letter_code
_entity_poly.pdbx_strand_id
1 'polypeptide(L)'
;YMYEQGKITKEEQEEALADDVYSRIKNVDIVTKETQTPYSYFTDELIDQVLKALQDKKGYTETQAYNLLFSGGLEIHTIQSVVDTEISNPENYDVVYYSIDYRLSIQHADQTTTNYSDETLKTYFRKDLGESNFDGLFTSKEKADEAIEKYRTAMTKEGDTILGESVHYVLQPQASFVLIDQSNGYVKALSGGRGQKEVSRSLNRATNTLRQPGSTFKVITSFAPAIDTCGATLGSVYYDAPYTMGTKTFRNWYSSKGYMGYSTIRDGIVYSMNIVAVR
;
A
#
# COMPACT_ATOMS: atom_id res chain seq x y z
N TYR A 1 14.23 37.63 0.96
CA TYR A 1 15.26 36.56 0.91
C TYR A 1 16.06 36.57 -0.39
N MET A 2 15.42 36.44 -1.60
CA MET A 2 16.15 36.48 -2.89
C MET A 2 16.78 37.85 -3.17
N TYR A 3 16.09 38.95 -2.84
CA TYR A 3 16.63 40.31 -2.92
C TYR A 3 17.81 40.50 -1.94
N GLU A 4 17.70 40.08 -0.71
CA GLU A 4 18.77 40.17 0.31
C GLU A 4 20.01 39.39 -0.10
N GLN A 5 19.85 38.31 -0.88
CA GLN A 5 20.94 37.53 -1.44
C GLN A 5 21.49 38.08 -2.76
N GLY A 6 20.98 39.19 -3.26
CA GLY A 6 21.41 39.81 -4.52
C GLY A 6 21.09 38.96 -5.77
N LYS A 7 20.07 38.08 -5.70
CA LYS A 7 19.62 37.20 -6.81
C LYS A 7 18.61 37.93 -7.74
N ILE A 8 17.91 38.91 -7.21
CA ILE A 8 16.93 39.74 -7.93
C ILE A 8 17.10 41.20 -7.50
N THR A 9 16.68 42.12 -8.35
CA THR A 9 16.64 43.55 -8.03
C THR A 9 15.44 43.88 -7.15
N LYS A 10 15.40 45.12 -6.65
CA LYS A 10 14.26 45.59 -5.86
C LYS A 10 13.01 45.70 -6.68
N GLU A 11 13.17 46.17 -7.91
CA GLU A 11 12.09 46.28 -8.90
C GLU A 11 11.48 44.92 -9.23
N GLU A 12 12.31 43.90 -9.47
CA GLU A 12 11.85 42.50 -9.69
C GLU A 12 11.14 41.92 -8.46
N GLN A 13 11.56 42.30 -7.26
CA GLN A 13 10.87 41.90 -6.03
C GLN A 13 9.50 42.54 -5.92
N GLU A 14 9.41 43.85 -6.19
CA GLU A 14 8.15 44.61 -6.13
C GLU A 14 7.15 44.11 -7.22
N GLU A 15 7.63 43.82 -8.42
CA GLU A 15 6.84 43.21 -9.49
C GLU A 15 6.32 41.85 -9.11
N ALA A 16 7.18 40.97 -8.57
CA ALA A 16 6.80 39.64 -8.12
C ALA A 16 5.81 39.66 -6.94
N LEU A 17 5.91 40.61 -6.04
CA LEU A 17 4.96 40.78 -4.94
C LEU A 17 3.61 41.39 -5.39
N ALA A 18 3.60 42.20 -6.45
CA ALA A 18 2.39 42.74 -7.04
C ALA A 18 1.65 41.74 -7.93
N ASP A 19 2.32 40.67 -8.35
CA ASP A 19 1.75 39.63 -9.19
C ASP A 19 0.80 38.73 -8.41
N ASP A 20 -0.49 38.77 -8.72
CA ASP A 20 -1.50 37.87 -8.11
C ASP A 20 -1.42 36.47 -8.73
N VAL A 21 -0.35 35.76 -8.38
CA VAL A 21 -0.10 34.36 -8.81
C VAL A 21 -1.29 33.46 -8.45
N TYR A 22 -1.94 33.68 -7.31
CA TYR A 22 -3.05 32.86 -6.84
C TYR A 22 -4.31 33.00 -7.69
N SER A 23 -4.57 34.17 -8.26
CA SER A 23 -5.69 34.32 -9.18
C SER A 23 -5.49 33.55 -10.49
N ARG A 24 -4.23 33.47 -10.95
CA ARG A 24 -3.86 32.66 -12.13
C ARG A 24 -3.95 31.17 -11.85
N ILE A 25 -3.57 30.72 -10.64
CA ILE A 25 -3.70 29.31 -10.22
C ILE A 25 -5.18 28.89 -10.17
N LYS A 26 -6.08 29.79 -9.77
CA LYS A 26 -7.54 29.52 -9.75
C LYS A 26 -8.12 29.40 -11.17
N ASN A 27 -7.48 29.98 -12.16
CA ASN A 27 -7.90 29.93 -13.54
C ASN A 27 -7.22 28.83 -14.37
N VAL A 28 -6.30 28.05 -13.79
CA VAL A 28 -5.90 26.79 -14.39
C VAL A 28 -7.11 25.86 -14.29
N ASP A 29 -7.74 25.69 -15.42
CA ASP A 29 -8.94 24.89 -15.60
C ASP A 29 -8.83 23.54 -14.89
N ILE A 30 -9.57 23.41 -13.80
CA ILE A 30 -9.95 22.11 -13.24
C ILE A 30 -10.88 21.35 -14.23
N VAL A 31 -11.09 21.89 -15.42
CA VAL A 31 -11.99 21.35 -16.45
C VAL A 31 -11.38 20.19 -17.23
N THR A 32 -10.13 19.86 -17.09
CA THR A 32 -9.65 18.55 -17.51
C THR A 32 -9.61 17.56 -16.35
N LYS A 33 -10.71 17.44 -15.61
CA LYS A 33 -11.18 16.11 -15.21
C LYS A 33 -11.73 15.42 -16.46
N GLU A 34 -10.95 15.39 -17.53
CA GLU A 34 -11.04 14.27 -18.43
C GLU A 34 -10.83 13.05 -17.59
N THR A 35 -11.75 12.15 -17.66
CA THR A 35 -11.76 10.79 -17.19
C THR A 35 -10.51 10.04 -17.70
N GLN A 36 -9.32 10.46 -17.29
CA GLN A 36 -8.13 9.65 -17.47
C GLN A 36 -8.31 8.45 -16.57
N THR A 37 -8.52 7.31 -17.20
CA THR A 37 -8.49 6.02 -16.51
C THR A 37 -7.22 5.99 -15.66
N PRO A 38 -7.32 5.73 -14.35
CA PRO A 38 -6.14 5.68 -13.50
C PRO A 38 -5.11 4.69 -14.07
N TYR A 39 -3.83 5.02 -13.95
CA TYR A 39 -2.78 4.08 -14.32
C TYR A 39 -2.90 2.79 -13.53
N SER A 40 -2.57 1.65 -14.16
CA SER A 40 -2.46 0.38 -13.46
C SER A 40 -1.34 0.43 -12.40
N TYR A 41 -1.36 -0.47 -11.44
CA TYR A 41 -0.25 -0.60 -10.47
C TYR A 41 1.10 -0.89 -11.14
N PHE A 42 1.07 -1.65 -12.24
CA PHE A 42 2.26 -1.89 -13.05
C PHE A 42 2.79 -0.61 -13.69
N THR A 43 1.90 0.20 -14.27
CA THR A 43 2.27 1.47 -14.91
C THR A 43 2.80 2.49 -13.88
N ASP A 44 2.21 2.57 -12.70
CA ASP A 44 2.70 3.45 -11.63
C ASP A 44 4.12 3.05 -11.21
N GLU A 45 4.37 1.76 -10.97
CA GLU A 45 5.70 1.26 -10.61
C GLU A 45 6.72 1.49 -11.73
N LEU A 46 6.31 1.29 -13.00
CA LEU A 46 7.15 1.55 -14.16
C LEU A 46 7.58 3.02 -14.23
N ILE A 47 6.63 3.96 -14.01
CA ILE A 47 6.92 5.40 -13.95
C ILE A 47 7.98 5.68 -12.89
N ASP A 48 7.81 5.18 -11.68
CA ASP A 48 8.72 5.41 -10.57
C ASP A 48 10.13 4.84 -10.86
N GLN A 49 10.21 3.64 -11.43
CA GLN A 49 11.48 3.03 -11.81
C GLN A 49 12.20 3.78 -12.93
N VAL A 50 11.47 4.24 -13.94
CA VAL A 50 12.06 5.03 -15.04
C VAL A 50 12.57 6.37 -14.54
N LEU A 51 11.78 7.10 -13.74
CA LEU A 51 12.20 8.36 -13.13
C LEU A 51 13.47 8.18 -12.31
N LYS A 52 13.51 7.17 -11.46
CA LYS A 52 14.70 6.82 -10.67
C LYS A 52 15.88 6.47 -11.54
N ALA A 53 15.70 5.64 -12.57
CA ALA A 53 16.79 5.25 -13.47
C ALA A 53 17.37 6.45 -14.26
N LEU A 54 16.54 7.41 -14.66
CA LEU A 54 16.97 8.64 -15.32
C LEU A 54 17.80 9.52 -14.39
N GLN A 55 17.43 9.61 -13.12
CA GLN A 55 18.18 10.35 -12.10
C GLN A 55 19.51 9.64 -11.78
N ASP A 56 19.47 8.36 -11.41
CA ASP A 56 20.62 7.61 -10.90
C ASP A 56 21.66 7.32 -11.99
N LYS A 57 21.21 6.96 -13.21
CA LYS A 57 22.13 6.51 -14.30
C LYS A 57 22.48 7.59 -15.30
N LYS A 58 21.65 8.61 -15.45
CA LYS A 58 21.83 9.69 -16.42
C LYS A 58 22.08 11.05 -15.78
N GLY A 59 21.95 11.16 -14.46
CA GLY A 59 22.19 12.40 -13.71
C GLY A 59 21.15 13.49 -13.96
N TYR A 60 19.96 13.14 -14.43
CA TYR A 60 18.88 14.12 -14.63
C TYR A 60 18.32 14.60 -13.29
N THR A 61 17.94 15.86 -13.21
CA THR A 61 17.11 16.34 -12.11
C THR A 61 15.72 15.69 -12.17
N GLU A 62 14.99 15.68 -11.07
CA GLU A 62 13.63 15.17 -11.03
C GLU A 62 12.74 15.79 -12.11
N THR A 63 12.78 17.12 -12.26
CA THR A 63 12.03 17.84 -13.28
C THR A 63 12.41 17.43 -14.71
N GLN A 64 13.71 17.25 -14.97
CA GLN A 64 14.18 16.82 -16.30
C GLN A 64 13.73 15.39 -16.61
N ALA A 65 13.84 14.48 -15.62
CA ALA A 65 13.40 13.10 -15.76
C ALA A 65 11.87 13.04 -16.02
N TYR A 66 11.09 13.84 -15.28
CA TYR A 66 9.65 13.95 -15.45
C TYR A 66 9.27 14.46 -16.85
N ASN A 67 9.88 15.54 -17.29
CA ASN A 67 9.62 16.11 -18.62
C ASN A 67 10.00 15.14 -19.75
N LEU A 68 11.10 14.41 -19.61
CA LEU A 68 11.49 13.41 -20.60
C LEU A 68 10.49 12.26 -20.66
N LEU A 69 10.04 11.76 -19.49
CA LEU A 69 9.09 10.66 -19.41
C LEU A 69 7.73 11.00 -20.03
N PHE A 70 7.18 12.17 -19.73
CA PHE A 70 5.81 12.53 -20.13
C PHE A 70 5.70 13.37 -21.39
N SER A 71 6.78 14.02 -21.83
CA SER A 71 6.74 14.95 -22.97
C SER A 71 7.91 14.77 -23.94
N GLY A 72 8.93 13.99 -23.59
CA GLY A 72 10.17 13.84 -24.34
C GLY A 72 10.16 12.76 -25.42
N GLY A 73 9.02 12.09 -25.66
CA GLY A 73 8.89 11.04 -26.66
C GLY A 73 9.60 9.74 -26.30
N LEU A 74 9.76 9.46 -25.00
CA LEU A 74 10.38 8.23 -24.53
C LEU A 74 9.48 7.03 -24.86
N GLU A 75 10.02 6.03 -25.54
CA GLU A 75 9.36 4.76 -25.82
C GLU A 75 9.82 3.71 -24.80
N ILE A 76 8.88 3.08 -24.10
CA ILE A 76 9.15 2.12 -23.04
C ILE A 76 8.50 0.78 -23.40
N HIS A 77 9.34 -0.24 -23.63
CA HIS A 77 8.89 -1.61 -23.90
C HIS A 77 8.72 -2.38 -22.61
N THR A 78 7.52 -2.94 -22.40
CA THR A 78 7.19 -3.72 -21.22
C THR A 78 6.58 -5.06 -21.60
N ILE A 79 6.62 -6.01 -20.65
CA ILE A 79 5.93 -7.29 -20.74
C ILE A 79 4.98 -7.36 -19.54
N GLN A 80 3.66 -7.36 -19.81
CA GLN A 80 2.66 -7.47 -18.76
C GLN A 80 1.55 -8.42 -19.19
N SER A 81 1.10 -9.26 -18.27
CA SER A 81 -0.13 -10.02 -18.38
C SER A 81 -1.22 -9.44 -17.47
N VAL A 82 -2.48 -9.63 -17.85
CA VAL A 82 -3.62 -9.10 -17.11
C VAL A 82 -3.93 -10.03 -15.94
N VAL A 83 -3.60 -9.61 -14.72
CA VAL A 83 -3.94 -10.33 -13.48
C VAL A 83 -4.89 -9.55 -12.56
N ASP A 84 -5.09 -8.27 -12.84
CA ASP A 84 -5.93 -7.39 -12.01
C ASP A 84 -7.39 -7.88 -11.97
N THR A 85 -7.88 -8.44 -13.07
CA THR A 85 -9.23 -8.98 -13.17
C THR A 85 -9.43 -10.16 -12.23
N GLU A 86 -8.50 -11.11 -12.20
CA GLU A 86 -8.61 -12.31 -11.36
C GLU A 86 -8.48 -11.99 -9.87
N ILE A 87 -7.54 -11.10 -9.50
CA ILE A 87 -7.38 -10.65 -8.11
C ILE A 87 -8.61 -9.88 -7.63
N SER A 88 -9.27 -9.16 -8.53
CA SER A 88 -10.44 -8.34 -8.18
C SER A 88 -11.76 -9.10 -8.27
N ASN A 89 -11.78 -10.29 -8.84
CA ASN A 89 -13.01 -11.08 -8.99
C ASN A 89 -13.60 -11.44 -7.61
N PRO A 90 -14.83 -10.99 -7.28
CA PRO A 90 -15.48 -11.28 -6.01
C PRO A 90 -15.65 -12.77 -5.73
N GLU A 91 -15.83 -13.60 -6.79
CA GLU A 91 -16.03 -15.05 -6.67
C GLU A 91 -14.81 -15.78 -6.09
N ASN A 92 -13.63 -15.16 -6.12
CA ASN A 92 -12.41 -15.71 -5.53
C ASN A 92 -12.31 -15.49 -4.02
N TYR A 93 -13.35 -14.90 -3.36
CA TYR A 93 -13.35 -14.57 -1.95
C TYR A 93 -14.66 -14.94 -1.28
N ASP A 94 -14.60 -15.71 -0.21
CA ASP A 94 -15.76 -16.15 0.56
C ASP A 94 -16.51 -14.99 1.24
N VAL A 95 -15.80 -13.94 1.62
CA VAL A 95 -16.35 -12.79 2.31
C VAL A 95 -15.76 -11.50 1.75
N VAL A 96 -16.64 -10.53 1.53
CA VAL A 96 -16.28 -9.18 1.05
C VAL A 96 -16.72 -8.16 2.09
N TYR A 97 -15.79 -7.28 2.46
CA TYR A 97 -16.04 -6.12 3.32
C TYR A 97 -15.51 -4.86 2.64
N TYR A 98 -15.92 -3.72 3.17
CA TYR A 98 -15.37 -2.41 2.81
C TYR A 98 -14.75 -1.76 4.04
N SER A 99 -13.54 -1.25 3.91
CA SER A 99 -13.02 -0.18 4.78
C SER A 99 -13.17 1.16 4.07
N ILE A 100 -13.05 2.24 4.79
CA ILE A 100 -13.14 3.59 4.24
C ILE A 100 -11.82 4.35 4.46
N ASP A 101 -11.41 5.16 3.48
CA ASP A 101 -10.50 6.29 3.67
C ASP A 101 -11.41 7.53 3.73
N TYR A 102 -11.61 8.03 4.93
CA TYR A 102 -12.56 9.10 5.22
C TYR A 102 -11.83 10.34 5.70
N ARG A 103 -12.23 11.48 5.16
CA ARG A 103 -11.75 12.79 5.59
C ARG A 103 -12.90 13.77 5.66
N LEU A 104 -12.94 14.51 6.76
CA LEU A 104 -13.91 15.56 6.98
C LEU A 104 -13.20 16.75 7.62
N SER A 105 -13.40 17.95 7.08
CA SER A 105 -12.90 19.22 7.63
C SER A 105 -14.06 20.10 8.00
N ILE A 106 -14.13 20.49 9.28
CA ILE A 106 -15.18 21.37 9.82
C ILE A 106 -14.54 22.65 10.34
N GLN A 107 -15.07 23.80 9.92
CA GLN A 107 -14.81 25.10 10.51
C GLN A 107 -15.86 25.37 11.58
N HIS A 108 -15.43 25.55 12.82
CA HIS A 108 -16.29 25.86 13.94
C HIS A 108 -16.72 27.35 13.97
N ALA A 109 -17.74 27.68 14.72
CA ALA A 109 -18.25 29.04 14.86
C ALA A 109 -17.19 30.04 15.35
N ASP A 110 -16.17 29.59 16.07
CA ASP A 110 -15.02 30.38 16.54
C ASP A 110 -13.89 30.50 15.50
N GLN A 111 -14.11 30.11 14.25
CA GLN A 111 -13.18 30.10 13.12
C GLN A 111 -12.05 29.07 13.24
N THR A 112 -12.04 28.22 14.26
CA THR A 112 -11.08 27.09 14.32
C THR A 112 -11.49 26.00 13.34
N THR A 113 -10.51 25.25 12.80
CA THR A 113 -10.78 24.14 11.89
C THR A 113 -10.33 22.83 12.51
N THR A 114 -11.22 21.84 12.49
CA THR A 114 -10.91 20.49 12.93
C THR A 114 -10.99 19.53 11.76
N ASN A 115 -9.98 18.66 11.64
CA ASN A 115 -9.91 17.62 10.63
C ASN A 115 -10.16 16.25 11.27
N TYR A 116 -11.03 15.49 10.66
CA TYR A 116 -11.42 14.15 11.07
C TYR A 116 -11.06 13.12 10.01
N SER A 117 -10.84 11.87 10.44
CA SER A 117 -10.43 10.76 9.59
C SER A 117 -11.19 9.48 9.96
N ASP A 118 -10.98 8.40 9.20
CA ASP A 118 -11.45 7.06 9.54
C ASP A 118 -10.95 6.59 10.92
N GLU A 119 -9.74 6.97 11.35
CA GLU A 119 -9.22 6.64 12.69
C GLU A 119 -9.96 7.39 13.80
N THR A 120 -10.33 8.64 13.58
CA THR A 120 -11.16 9.39 14.55
C THR A 120 -12.59 8.86 14.57
N LEU A 121 -13.13 8.43 13.44
CA LEU A 121 -14.41 7.73 13.35
C LEU A 121 -14.37 6.41 14.15
N LYS A 122 -13.39 5.58 13.96
CA LYS A 122 -13.20 4.33 14.74
C LYS A 122 -13.11 4.60 16.23
N THR A 123 -12.41 5.68 16.61
CA THR A 123 -12.27 6.09 18.02
C THR A 123 -13.63 6.48 18.61
N TYR A 124 -14.45 7.24 17.89
CA TYR A 124 -15.80 7.61 18.31
C TYR A 124 -16.68 6.38 18.54
N PHE A 125 -16.73 5.45 17.59
CA PHE A 125 -17.51 4.23 17.75
C PHE A 125 -17.07 3.41 18.96
N ARG A 126 -15.75 3.26 19.15
CA ARG A 126 -15.19 2.47 20.26
C ARG A 126 -15.37 3.11 21.62
N LYS A 127 -15.11 4.42 21.74
CA LYS A 127 -15.07 5.10 23.04
C LYS A 127 -16.39 5.76 23.39
N ASP A 128 -17.00 6.51 22.46
CA ASP A 128 -18.15 7.33 22.75
C ASP A 128 -19.46 6.53 22.62
N LEU A 129 -19.51 5.55 21.72
CA LEU A 129 -20.65 4.66 21.55
C LEU A 129 -20.49 3.32 22.28
N GLY A 130 -19.31 3.02 22.85
CA GLY A 130 -19.05 1.79 23.59
C GLY A 130 -18.91 0.53 22.73
N GLU A 131 -18.78 0.65 21.44
CA GLU A 131 -18.58 -0.47 20.49
C GLU A 131 -17.12 -0.90 20.46
N SER A 132 -16.59 -1.47 21.54
CA SER A 132 -15.16 -1.76 21.73
C SER A 132 -14.51 -2.57 20.61
N ASN A 133 -15.28 -3.42 19.92
CA ASN A 133 -14.80 -4.29 18.83
C ASN A 133 -15.00 -3.68 17.44
N PHE A 134 -15.43 -2.42 17.33
CA PHE A 134 -15.61 -1.79 16.04
C PHE A 134 -14.27 -1.68 15.31
N ASP A 135 -14.13 -2.37 14.17
CA ASP A 135 -12.88 -2.48 13.40
C ASP A 135 -12.86 -1.54 12.17
N GLY A 136 -13.99 -0.91 11.84
CA GLY A 136 -14.14 -0.06 10.66
C GLY A 136 -14.31 -0.86 9.36
N LEU A 137 -14.73 -2.13 9.46
CA LEU A 137 -15.09 -2.96 8.33
C LEU A 137 -16.63 -3.01 8.19
N PHE A 138 -17.11 -2.80 6.99
CA PHE A 138 -18.53 -2.72 6.68
C PHE A 138 -18.91 -3.80 5.68
N THR A 139 -20.05 -4.45 5.88
CA THR A 139 -20.54 -5.50 4.98
C THR A 139 -21.11 -4.96 3.67
N SER A 140 -21.35 -3.64 3.59
CA SER A 140 -21.76 -2.96 2.37
C SER A 140 -21.38 -1.48 2.43
N LYS A 141 -21.42 -0.78 1.29
CA LYS A 141 -21.15 0.66 1.21
C LYS A 141 -22.22 1.45 1.97
N GLU A 142 -23.48 1.03 1.89
CA GLU A 142 -24.60 1.66 2.57
C GLU A 142 -24.40 1.68 4.10
N LYS A 143 -23.87 0.57 4.65
CA LYS A 143 -23.55 0.52 6.09
C LYS A 143 -22.37 1.42 6.46
N ALA A 144 -21.41 1.62 5.56
CA ALA A 144 -20.35 2.59 5.76
C ALA A 144 -20.93 4.02 5.77
N ASP A 145 -21.84 4.32 4.82
CA ASP A 145 -22.50 5.63 4.73
C ASP A 145 -23.33 5.94 5.97
N GLU A 146 -24.07 4.97 6.51
CA GLU A 146 -24.80 5.11 7.77
C GLU A 146 -23.88 5.48 8.95
N ALA A 147 -22.72 4.82 9.01
CA ALA A 147 -21.73 5.10 10.06
C ALA A 147 -21.09 6.48 9.89
N ILE A 148 -20.77 6.88 8.65
CA ILE A 148 -20.24 8.20 8.33
C ILE A 148 -21.26 9.29 8.70
N GLU A 149 -22.52 9.12 8.31
CA GLU A 149 -23.59 10.08 8.61
C GLU A 149 -23.76 10.27 10.12
N LYS A 150 -23.78 9.17 10.87
CA LYS A 150 -23.86 9.18 12.33
C LYS A 150 -22.67 9.93 12.94
N TYR A 151 -21.48 9.68 12.44
CA TYR A 151 -20.26 10.33 12.90
C TYR A 151 -20.25 11.82 12.54
N ARG A 152 -20.53 12.17 11.29
CA ARG A 152 -20.60 13.56 10.81
C ARG A 152 -21.59 14.37 11.66
N THR A 153 -22.79 13.84 11.89
CA THR A 153 -23.82 14.48 12.72
C THR A 153 -23.31 14.72 14.15
N ALA A 154 -22.58 13.77 14.73
CA ALA A 154 -22.02 13.91 16.07
C ALA A 154 -20.87 14.94 16.16
N MET A 155 -20.11 15.11 15.08
CA MET A 155 -18.97 16.05 15.05
C MET A 155 -19.36 17.47 14.64
N THR A 156 -20.52 17.66 14.00
CA THR A 156 -21.00 18.97 13.53
C THR A 156 -21.92 19.60 14.57
N LYS A 157 -21.63 20.83 14.97
CA LYS A 157 -22.42 21.60 15.94
C LYS A 157 -23.16 22.74 15.23
N GLU A 158 -24.10 23.36 15.94
CA GLU A 158 -24.79 24.55 15.45
C GLU A 158 -23.79 25.69 15.19
N GLY A 159 -23.86 26.29 14.01
CA GLY A 159 -22.92 27.35 13.56
C GLY A 159 -21.64 26.82 12.90
N ASP A 160 -21.43 25.53 12.83
CA ASP A 160 -20.30 24.93 12.11
C ASP A 160 -20.54 24.92 10.59
N THR A 161 -19.44 24.96 9.82
CA THR A 161 -19.46 24.87 8.36
C THR A 161 -18.55 23.74 7.90
N ILE A 162 -19.08 22.80 7.11
CA ILE A 162 -18.26 21.73 6.49
C ILE A 162 -17.46 22.35 5.33
N LEU A 163 -16.14 22.38 5.45
CA LEU A 163 -15.22 22.87 4.43
C LEU A 163 -14.95 21.85 3.32
N GLY A 164 -15.02 20.57 3.67
CA GLY A 164 -14.82 19.48 2.72
C GLY A 164 -15.05 18.11 3.35
N GLU A 165 -15.55 17.19 2.54
CA GLU A 165 -15.74 15.79 2.91
C GLU A 165 -15.34 14.90 1.73
N SER A 166 -14.64 13.81 2.02
CA SER A 166 -14.30 12.79 1.01
C SER A 166 -14.35 11.38 1.60
N VAL A 167 -14.86 10.46 0.81
CA VAL A 167 -14.98 9.04 1.16
C VAL A 167 -14.45 8.21 -0.01
N HIS A 168 -13.51 7.30 0.28
CA HIS A 168 -13.11 6.25 -0.67
C HIS A 168 -13.36 4.89 -0.03
N TYR A 169 -14.08 4.02 -0.73
CA TYR A 169 -14.38 2.67 -0.27
C TYR A 169 -13.29 1.72 -0.74
N VAL A 170 -12.63 1.07 0.20
CA VAL A 170 -11.57 0.12 -0.10
C VAL A 170 -12.06 -1.29 0.16
N LEU A 171 -12.12 -2.08 -0.90
CA LEU A 171 -12.55 -3.48 -0.84
C LEU A 171 -11.61 -4.31 0.02
N GLN A 172 -12.17 -5.19 0.89
CA GLN A 172 -11.42 -6.07 1.80
C GLN A 172 -11.85 -7.52 1.65
N PRO A 173 -10.97 -8.52 1.88
CA PRO A 173 -9.53 -8.34 2.13
C PRO A 173 -8.79 -7.79 0.92
N GLN A 174 -7.67 -7.14 1.15
CA GLN A 174 -6.77 -6.71 0.09
C GLN A 174 -5.79 -7.82 -0.29
N ALA A 175 -5.38 -7.82 -1.55
CA ALA A 175 -4.38 -8.73 -2.09
C ALA A 175 -3.39 -7.98 -2.98
N SER A 176 -2.18 -8.49 -3.08
CA SER A 176 -1.20 -8.06 -4.07
C SER A 176 -0.54 -9.28 -4.70
N PHE A 177 -0.09 -9.11 -5.93
CA PHE A 177 0.47 -10.22 -6.71
C PHE A 177 1.64 -9.73 -7.56
N VAL A 178 2.69 -10.55 -7.65
CA VAL A 178 3.82 -10.33 -8.56
C VAL A 178 4.16 -11.64 -9.24
N LEU A 179 4.22 -11.63 -10.56
CA LEU A 179 4.68 -12.76 -11.37
C LEU A 179 6.01 -12.40 -12.00
N ILE A 180 7.03 -13.22 -11.72
CA ILE A 180 8.39 -13.05 -12.24
C ILE A 180 8.76 -14.26 -13.10
N ASP A 181 9.31 -14.00 -14.28
CA ASP A 181 9.93 -15.02 -15.12
C ASP A 181 11.30 -15.39 -14.51
N GLN A 182 11.40 -16.59 -13.98
CA GLN A 182 12.60 -17.05 -13.30
C GLN A 182 13.83 -17.20 -14.22
N SER A 183 13.62 -17.28 -15.54
CA SER A 183 14.74 -17.44 -16.50
C SER A 183 15.52 -16.14 -16.73
N ASN A 184 14.89 -14.98 -16.53
CA ASN A 184 15.48 -13.67 -16.84
C ASN A 184 15.22 -12.60 -15.77
N GLY A 185 14.38 -12.89 -14.76
CA GLY A 185 14.04 -11.96 -13.70
C GLY A 185 13.02 -10.89 -14.08
N TYR A 186 12.40 -10.98 -15.25
CA TYR A 186 11.43 -9.98 -15.68
C TYR A 186 10.08 -10.14 -14.97
N VAL A 187 9.53 -9.03 -14.51
CA VAL A 187 8.18 -8.97 -13.96
C VAL A 187 7.18 -9.05 -15.11
N LYS A 188 6.44 -10.14 -15.17
CA LYS A 188 5.40 -10.40 -16.20
C LYS A 188 4.08 -9.77 -15.84
N ALA A 189 3.75 -9.73 -14.55
CA ALA A 189 2.54 -9.11 -14.06
C ALA A 189 2.74 -8.59 -12.64
N LEU A 190 2.06 -7.50 -12.31
CA LEU A 190 2.08 -6.89 -11.00
C LEU A 190 0.70 -6.28 -10.71
N SER A 191 0.10 -6.69 -9.59
CA SER A 191 -1.08 -6.03 -9.04
C SER A 191 -0.82 -5.62 -7.60
N GLY A 192 -1.01 -4.35 -7.29
CA GLY A 192 -0.73 -3.77 -5.97
C GLY A 192 -1.95 -3.68 -5.06
N GLY A 193 -3.12 -4.15 -5.51
CA GLY A 193 -4.34 -4.09 -4.72
C GLY A 193 -5.52 -4.74 -5.42
N ARG A 194 -6.54 -5.04 -4.65
CA ARG A 194 -7.80 -5.61 -5.10
C ARG A 194 -8.84 -4.51 -5.29
N GLY A 195 -9.70 -4.67 -6.27
CA GLY A 195 -10.76 -3.72 -6.63
C GLY A 195 -10.35 -2.75 -7.71
N GLN A 196 -11.31 -1.94 -8.16
CA GLN A 196 -11.05 -0.92 -9.18
C GLN A 196 -10.12 0.15 -8.60
N LYS A 197 -9.05 0.43 -9.32
CA LYS A 197 -8.14 1.52 -8.98
C LYS A 197 -8.74 2.84 -9.43
N GLU A 198 -9.00 3.73 -8.48
CA GLU A 198 -9.68 5.01 -8.73
C GLU A 198 -8.71 6.18 -8.89
N VAL A 199 -7.48 6.04 -8.37
CA VAL A 199 -6.48 7.12 -8.37
C VAL A 199 -5.13 6.58 -8.83
N SER A 200 -4.47 7.29 -9.74
CA SER A 200 -3.08 7.02 -10.12
C SER A 200 -2.14 7.27 -8.94
N ARG A 201 -1.03 6.53 -8.86
CA ARG A 201 -0.04 6.62 -7.78
C ARG A 201 -0.60 6.37 -6.37
N SER A 202 -1.66 5.57 -6.27
CA SER A 202 -2.16 5.08 -4.98
C SER A 202 -1.25 3.98 -4.42
N LEU A 203 -1.47 3.60 -3.15
CA LEU A 203 -0.67 2.60 -2.45
C LEU A 203 -0.54 1.29 -3.25
N ASN A 204 0.66 0.99 -3.70
CA ASN A 204 1.01 -0.28 -4.34
C ASN A 204 1.49 -1.27 -3.26
N ARG A 205 0.65 -2.23 -2.88
CA ARG A 205 0.97 -3.21 -1.83
C ARG A 205 2.01 -4.24 -2.26
N ALA A 206 2.28 -4.35 -3.55
CA ALA A 206 3.32 -5.25 -4.05
C ALA A 206 4.73 -4.67 -3.86
N THR A 207 4.88 -3.33 -3.89
CA THR A 207 6.19 -2.65 -3.87
C THR A 207 6.38 -1.68 -2.71
N ASN A 208 5.31 -1.06 -2.20
CA ASN A 208 5.39 0.02 -1.21
C ASN A 208 4.95 -0.39 0.20
N THR A 209 4.71 -1.69 0.48
CA THR A 209 4.36 -2.15 1.82
C THR A 209 5.33 -3.19 2.33
N LEU A 210 5.70 -3.03 3.60
CA LEU A 210 6.47 -4.04 4.33
C LEU A 210 5.51 -4.92 5.14
N ARG A 211 5.60 -6.23 4.94
CA ARG A 211 4.81 -7.21 5.69
C ARG A 211 5.72 -8.29 6.23
N GLN A 212 5.34 -8.85 7.37
CA GLN A 212 6.03 -9.98 7.95
C GLN A 212 5.81 -11.20 7.03
N PRO A 213 6.88 -11.80 6.49
CA PRO A 213 6.76 -12.88 5.51
C PRO A 213 6.28 -14.20 6.13
N GLY A 214 6.37 -14.32 7.45
CA GLY A 214 6.01 -15.54 8.16
C GLY A 214 6.82 -16.75 7.69
N SER A 215 6.19 -17.90 7.65
CA SER A 215 6.84 -19.18 7.31
C SER A 215 7.31 -19.32 5.87
N THR A 216 6.85 -18.47 4.95
CA THR A 216 7.35 -18.48 3.57
C THR A 216 8.84 -18.16 3.53
N PHE A 217 9.33 -17.42 4.51
CA PHE A 217 10.73 -17.05 4.61
C PHE A 217 11.68 -18.22 4.96
N LYS A 218 11.17 -19.31 5.54
CA LYS A 218 11.95 -20.51 5.85
C LYS A 218 12.68 -21.08 4.64
N VAL A 219 12.07 -20.99 3.46
CA VAL A 219 12.66 -21.49 2.22
C VAL A 219 14.00 -20.80 1.95
N ILE A 220 14.05 -19.49 2.05
CA ILE A 220 15.24 -18.68 1.72
C ILE A 220 16.21 -18.53 2.89
N THR A 221 15.74 -18.65 4.14
CA THR A 221 16.60 -18.45 5.33
C THR A 221 17.13 -19.73 5.95
N SER A 222 16.48 -20.87 5.71
CA SER A 222 16.86 -22.15 6.29
C SER A 222 17.13 -23.21 5.23
N PHE A 223 16.13 -23.54 4.42
CA PHE A 223 16.21 -24.69 3.53
C PHE A 223 17.14 -24.47 2.33
N ALA A 224 17.05 -23.34 1.66
CA ALA A 224 17.92 -23.04 0.53
C ALA A 224 19.42 -22.96 0.93
N PRO A 225 19.82 -22.24 2.00
CA PRO A 225 21.20 -22.27 2.49
C PRO A 225 21.66 -23.66 2.92
N ALA A 226 20.81 -24.45 3.59
CA ALA A 226 21.18 -25.81 3.99
C ALA A 226 21.51 -26.69 2.78
N ILE A 227 20.74 -26.57 1.69
CA ILE A 227 20.96 -27.32 0.45
C ILE A 227 22.18 -26.78 -0.31
N ASP A 228 22.31 -25.46 -0.44
CA ASP A 228 23.32 -24.80 -1.26
C ASP A 228 24.71 -24.86 -0.65
N THR A 229 24.83 -24.63 0.68
CA THR A 229 26.13 -24.45 1.34
C THR A 229 26.50 -25.55 2.34
N CYS A 230 25.51 -26.27 2.89
CA CYS A 230 25.76 -27.27 3.92
C CYS A 230 25.66 -28.73 3.42
N GLY A 231 25.51 -28.93 2.11
CA GLY A 231 25.45 -30.27 1.49
C GLY A 231 24.18 -31.06 1.81
N ALA A 232 23.16 -30.41 2.37
CA ALA A 232 21.88 -31.07 2.59
C ALA A 232 21.14 -31.30 1.26
N THR A 233 20.18 -32.19 1.25
CA THR A 233 19.29 -32.46 0.12
C THR A 233 17.84 -32.42 0.58
N LEU A 234 16.89 -32.40 -0.33
CA LEU A 234 15.47 -32.54 0.03
C LEU A 234 15.15 -33.84 0.79
N GLY A 235 16.00 -34.87 0.66
CA GLY A 235 15.91 -36.14 1.37
C GLY A 235 16.66 -36.19 2.71
N SER A 236 17.42 -35.14 3.08
CA SER A 236 18.09 -35.07 4.38
C SER A 236 17.07 -35.12 5.51
N VAL A 237 17.33 -35.98 6.53
CA VAL A 237 16.36 -36.30 7.56
C VAL A 237 16.72 -35.63 8.88
N TYR A 238 15.72 -35.06 9.53
CA TYR A 238 15.79 -34.47 10.85
C TYR A 238 14.69 -35.05 11.75
N TYR A 239 14.92 -35.07 13.07
CA TYR A 239 13.93 -35.63 14.00
C TYR A 239 12.97 -34.52 14.49
N ASP A 240 11.71 -34.60 14.09
CA ASP A 240 10.66 -33.70 14.52
C ASP A 240 10.17 -34.09 15.93
N ALA A 241 10.63 -33.36 16.92
CA ALA A 241 10.27 -33.45 18.32
C ALA A 241 10.46 -32.09 19.00
N PRO A 242 9.94 -31.85 20.20
CA PRO A 242 10.19 -30.58 20.90
C PRO A 242 11.67 -30.23 20.89
N TYR A 243 12.00 -29.03 20.48
CA TYR A 243 13.39 -28.58 20.36
C TYR A 243 13.59 -27.29 21.11
N THR A 244 14.57 -27.25 22.01
CA THR A 244 14.91 -26.07 22.80
C THR A 244 16.32 -25.60 22.45
N MET A 245 16.47 -24.33 22.15
CA MET A 245 17.76 -23.68 21.95
C MET A 245 17.83 -22.45 22.86
N GLY A 246 18.77 -22.47 23.79
CA GLY A 246 18.82 -21.48 24.87
C GLY A 246 17.54 -21.52 25.71
N THR A 247 16.89 -20.40 25.85
CA THR A 247 15.62 -20.25 26.60
C THR A 247 14.36 -20.45 25.74
N LYS A 248 14.52 -20.61 24.42
CA LYS A 248 13.41 -20.67 23.47
C LYS A 248 13.11 -22.11 23.06
N THR A 249 11.89 -22.56 23.33
CA THR A 249 11.36 -23.83 22.86
C THR A 249 10.58 -23.63 21.58
N PHE A 250 10.99 -24.29 20.51
CA PHE A 250 10.32 -24.28 19.21
C PHE A 250 9.26 -25.39 19.17
N ARG A 251 8.13 -25.05 18.53
CA ARG A 251 7.02 -25.97 18.32
C ARG A 251 6.49 -25.81 16.90
N ASN A 252 5.93 -26.87 16.35
CA ASN A 252 5.19 -26.81 15.10
C ASN A 252 3.76 -26.30 15.34
N TRP A 253 3.08 -25.81 14.30
CA TRP A 253 1.69 -25.38 14.40
C TRP A 253 0.74 -26.51 14.78
N TYR A 254 1.12 -27.76 14.44
CA TYR A 254 0.37 -28.99 14.76
C TYR A 254 0.79 -29.66 16.06
N SER A 255 1.68 -29.07 16.86
CA SER A 255 2.25 -29.73 18.10
C SER A 255 1.23 -30.24 19.11
N SER A 256 0.00 -29.66 19.10
CA SER A 256 -1.10 -30.15 19.92
C SER A 256 -1.58 -31.55 19.53
N LYS A 257 -1.28 -32.00 18.30
CA LYS A 257 -1.61 -33.32 17.76
C LYS A 257 -0.43 -34.29 17.79
N GLY A 258 0.73 -33.85 18.29
CA GLY A 258 1.98 -34.61 18.35
C GLY A 258 3.05 -34.10 17.40
N TYR A 259 4.03 -34.98 17.16
CA TYR A 259 5.18 -34.70 16.27
C TYR A 259 5.32 -35.88 15.28
N MET A 260 5.96 -35.62 14.14
CA MET A 260 6.06 -36.57 13.04
C MET A 260 7.29 -37.51 13.13
N GLY A 261 8.24 -37.24 14.05
CA GLY A 261 9.46 -38.04 14.16
C GLY A 261 10.44 -37.78 13.02
N TYR A 262 10.99 -38.83 12.43
CA TYR A 262 11.92 -38.67 11.30
C TYR A 262 11.22 -38.07 10.11
N SER A 263 11.65 -36.87 9.74
CA SER A 263 11.05 -36.06 8.69
C SER A 263 12.14 -35.48 7.78
N THR A 264 11.86 -35.44 6.50
CA THR A 264 12.80 -34.88 5.49
C THR A 264 12.71 -33.34 5.39
N ILE A 265 13.70 -32.70 4.76
CA ILE A 265 13.59 -31.29 4.39
C ILE A 265 12.34 -31.05 3.51
N ARG A 266 12.02 -31.98 2.61
CA ARG A 266 10.80 -31.91 1.80
C ARG A 266 9.55 -31.85 2.69
N ASP A 267 9.47 -32.68 3.70
CA ASP A 267 8.35 -32.64 4.67
C ASP A 267 8.36 -31.31 5.45
N GLY A 268 9.55 -30.83 5.83
CA GLY A 268 9.75 -29.54 6.47
C GLY A 268 9.15 -28.38 5.67
N ILE A 269 9.27 -28.41 4.34
CA ILE A 269 8.70 -27.42 3.42
C ILE A 269 7.18 -27.64 3.29
N VAL A 270 6.75 -28.86 2.97
CA VAL A 270 5.33 -29.20 2.71
C VAL A 270 4.45 -28.89 3.91
N TYR A 271 4.89 -29.32 5.11
CA TYR A 271 4.14 -29.12 6.35
C TYR A 271 4.55 -27.85 7.13
N SER A 272 5.41 -27.03 6.54
CA SER A 272 5.90 -25.79 7.18
C SER A 272 6.42 -26.04 8.61
N MET A 273 7.22 -27.09 8.79
CA MET A 273 7.73 -27.50 10.10
C MET A 273 8.71 -26.47 10.67
N ASN A 274 8.45 -25.97 11.87
CA ASN A 274 9.37 -25.07 12.57
C ASN A 274 10.61 -25.80 13.06
N ILE A 275 10.42 -27.02 13.55
CA ILE A 275 11.51 -27.82 14.12
C ILE A 275 12.55 -28.16 13.07
N VAL A 276 12.13 -28.69 11.91
CA VAL A 276 13.05 -29.03 10.81
C VAL A 276 13.76 -27.79 10.27
N ALA A 277 13.09 -26.63 10.26
CA ALA A 277 13.69 -25.38 9.80
C ALA A 277 14.74 -24.78 10.76
N VAL A 278 14.74 -25.16 12.04
CA VAL A 278 15.66 -24.65 13.08
C VAL A 278 16.82 -25.62 13.32
N ARG A 279 16.64 -26.90 13.05
CA ARG A 279 17.68 -27.94 13.18
C ARG A 279 18.61 -27.99 11.96
#